data_2413d40fc13819e9e46d9f10b0e67fff
#
_entry.id   2413d40fc13819e9e46d9f10b0e67fff
#
_cell.length_a   1.000
_cell.length_b   1.000
_cell.length_c   1.000
_cell.angle_alpha   90.00
_cell.angle_beta   90.00
_cell.angle_gamma   90.00
#
_symmetry.space_group_name_H-M   'P 1'
#
loop_
_entity.id
_entity.type
_entity.pdbx_description
1 polymer ?
#
loop_
_entity_poly.entity_id
_entity_poly.type
_entity_poly.pdbx_seq_one_letter_code
_entity_poly.pdbx_strand_id
1 'polypeptide(L)'
;SQEMAHYAPDKIVVLATGAQGDAFAALMRMATKQHKYVVLSERDTVLLSSSIIPGNEKSVQKIKDNIARIGARIIHYRTSEVFIHATGHANRGEIEWLHKKLRPKFFMPMHGNHYFLKMHAELAYNLGMPKEHVIVPDDCSILEIQDGGTKFIKLPMKAPDNVVMVDGFTVGDIQDVVLRDRQILSEDGIFVVVAMMNAHNGRLIK
;
A
#
# COMPACT_ATOMS: atom_id res chain seq x y z
N SER A 1 2.24 -27.84 9.73
CA SER A 1 2.87 -28.96 9.00
C SER A 1 3.23 -30.07 9.97
N GLN A 2 3.55 -31.25 9.48
CA GLN A 2 3.96 -32.38 10.32
C GLN A 2 5.17 -32.03 11.22
N GLU A 3 6.08 -31.20 10.76
CA GLU A 3 7.24 -30.74 11.54
C GLU A 3 6.87 -29.96 12.80
N MET A 4 5.81 -29.16 12.78
CA MET A 4 5.39 -28.39 13.97
C MET A 4 5.00 -29.29 15.13
N ALA A 5 4.50 -30.49 14.86
CA ALA A 5 4.10 -31.46 15.89
C ALA A 5 5.27 -32.01 16.72
N HIS A 6 6.52 -31.82 16.25
CA HIS A 6 7.72 -32.25 16.96
C HIS A 6 8.25 -31.24 17.98
N TYR A 7 7.66 -30.03 18.02
CA TYR A 7 8.10 -28.97 18.92
C TYR A 7 7.01 -28.59 19.91
N ALA A 8 7.41 -28.20 21.11
CA ALA A 8 6.48 -27.62 22.07
C ALA A 8 5.96 -26.28 21.54
N PRO A 9 4.68 -25.93 21.77
CA PRO A 9 4.07 -24.72 21.22
C PRO A 9 4.83 -23.42 21.52
N ASP A 10 5.46 -23.33 22.68
CA ASP A 10 6.28 -22.19 23.12
C ASP A 10 7.63 -22.06 22.39
N LYS A 11 7.98 -23.04 21.56
CA LYS A 11 9.20 -23.07 20.75
C LYS A 11 8.93 -22.81 19.26
N ILE A 12 7.71 -22.50 18.90
CA ILE A 12 7.31 -22.32 17.50
C ILE A 12 7.10 -20.83 17.22
N VAL A 13 7.79 -20.33 16.21
CA VAL A 13 7.54 -19.01 15.62
C VAL A 13 7.08 -19.20 14.18
N VAL A 14 5.92 -18.63 13.84
CA VAL A 14 5.37 -18.70 12.49
C VAL A 14 5.52 -17.34 11.82
N LEU A 15 6.26 -17.27 10.73
CA LEU A 15 6.31 -16.10 9.87
C LEU A 15 5.20 -16.18 8.83
N ALA A 16 4.33 -15.19 8.81
CA ALA A 16 3.15 -15.18 7.94
C ALA A 16 2.95 -13.84 7.23
N THR A 17 2.36 -13.89 6.05
CA THR A 17 1.89 -12.70 5.31
C THR A 17 0.51 -12.25 5.79
N GLY A 18 0.13 -10.99 5.50
CA GLY A 18 -1.23 -10.50 5.73
C GLY A 18 -1.36 -9.42 6.79
N ALA A 19 -0.26 -8.75 7.17
CA ALA A 19 -0.29 -7.66 8.15
C ALA A 19 -1.12 -6.43 7.69
N GLN A 20 -1.47 -6.35 6.40
CA GLN A 20 -2.35 -5.32 5.83
C GLN A 20 -3.84 -5.72 5.80
N GLY A 21 -4.17 -6.90 6.33
CA GLY A 21 -5.56 -7.36 6.42
C GLY A 21 -6.13 -7.94 5.12
N ASP A 22 -5.28 -8.34 4.19
CA ASP A 22 -5.70 -9.04 2.96
C ASP A 22 -6.49 -10.31 3.32
N ALA A 23 -7.68 -10.45 2.70
CA ALA A 23 -8.63 -11.52 3.01
C ALA A 23 -8.08 -12.93 2.71
N PHE A 24 -7.20 -13.05 1.73
CA PHE A 24 -6.63 -14.33 1.30
C PHE A 24 -5.26 -14.62 1.92
N ALA A 25 -4.68 -13.67 2.63
CA ALA A 25 -3.39 -13.84 3.27
C ALA A 25 -3.41 -14.87 4.40
N ALA A 26 -2.24 -15.42 4.70
CA ALA A 26 -2.09 -16.48 5.69
C ALA A 26 -2.63 -16.06 7.08
N LEU A 27 -2.28 -14.86 7.55
CA LEU A 27 -2.70 -14.37 8.85
C LEU A 27 -4.23 -14.22 8.96
N MET A 28 -4.91 -13.72 7.92
CA MET A 28 -6.38 -13.64 7.94
C MET A 28 -7.01 -15.02 8.00
N ARG A 29 -6.50 -15.99 7.24
CA ARG A 29 -6.98 -17.38 7.28
C ARG A 29 -6.74 -18.05 8.63
N MET A 30 -5.63 -17.75 9.31
CA MET A 30 -5.36 -18.21 10.68
C MET A 30 -6.36 -17.58 11.67
N ALA A 31 -6.60 -16.27 11.56
CA ALA A 31 -7.52 -15.53 12.41
C ALA A 31 -8.99 -15.92 12.20
N THR A 32 -9.35 -16.44 11.02
CA THR A 32 -10.71 -16.93 10.70
C THR A 32 -10.83 -18.45 10.77
N LYS A 33 -9.82 -19.17 11.28
CA LYS A 33 -9.76 -20.63 11.39
C LYS A 33 -9.86 -21.38 10.04
N GLN A 34 -9.47 -20.72 8.96
CA GLN A 34 -9.48 -21.28 7.60
C GLN A 34 -8.09 -21.71 7.11
N HIS A 35 -7.07 -21.53 7.93
CA HIS A 35 -5.72 -21.95 7.58
C HIS A 35 -5.54 -23.45 7.84
N LYS A 36 -4.99 -24.17 6.85
CA LYS A 36 -4.91 -25.65 6.87
C LYS A 36 -4.08 -26.23 8.02
N TYR A 37 -3.03 -25.52 8.44
CA TYR A 37 -2.04 -26.09 9.35
C TYR A 37 -1.90 -25.35 10.67
N VAL A 38 -2.30 -24.09 10.75
CA VAL A 38 -2.12 -23.23 11.91
C VAL A 38 -3.47 -22.68 12.34
N VAL A 39 -3.83 -22.92 13.58
CA VAL A 39 -5.04 -22.35 14.21
C VAL A 39 -4.57 -21.55 15.40
N LEU A 40 -4.92 -20.26 15.44
CA LEU A 40 -4.62 -19.39 16.57
C LEU A 40 -5.49 -19.74 17.79
N SER A 41 -4.90 -19.59 18.96
CA SER A 41 -5.53 -19.79 20.26
C SER A 41 -5.28 -18.61 21.20
N GLU A 42 -5.93 -18.58 22.35
CA GLU A 42 -5.71 -17.58 23.41
C GLU A 42 -4.28 -17.56 23.99
N ARG A 43 -3.51 -18.64 23.78
CA ARG A 43 -2.12 -18.78 24.24
C ARG A 43 -1.12 -18.15 23.29
N ASP A 44 -1.56 -17.75 22.09
CA ASP A 44 -0.68 -17.24 21.05
C ASP A 44 -0.50 -15.74 21.17
N THR A 45 0.65 -15.28 20.71
CA THR A 45 0.94 -13.85 20.52
C THR A 45 1.15 -13.58 19.05
N VAL A 46 0.39 -12.64 18.51
CA VAL A 46 0.54 -12.17 17.12
C VAL A 46 1.27 -10.84 17.12
N LEU A 47 2.47 -10.83 16.50
CA LEU A 47 3.30 -9.68 16.36
C LEU A 47 3.08 -9.07 14.95
N LEU A 48 2.52 -7.86 14.88
CA LEU A 48 2.33 -7.11 13.65
C LEU A 48 3.51 -6.14 13.45
N SER A 49 4.55 -6.61 12.78
CA SER A 49 5.74 -5.83 12.42
C SER A 49 5.54 -5.11 11.08
N SER A 50 4.57 -4.20 11.03
CA SER A 50 4.29 -3.39 9.84
C SER A 50 3.59 -2.09 10.20
N SER A 51 3.84 -1.04 9.43
CA SER A 51 2.97 0.14 9.40
C SER A 51 1.71 -0.15 8.59
N ILE A 52 0.65 0.58 8.85
CA ILE A 52 -0.59 0.48 8.07
C ILE A 52 -0.43 1.35 6.82
N ILE A 53 -0.60 0.74 5.65
CA ILE A 53 -0.64 1.46 4.38
C ILE A 53 -1.96 2.24 4.31
N PRO A 54 -1.94 3.55 3.96
CA PRO A 54 -3.15 4.33 3.80
C PRO A 54 -4.17 3.63 2.89
N GLY A 55 -5.43 3.54 3.36
CA GLY A 55 -6.51 2.80 2.71
C GLY A 55 -6.76 1.40 3.27
N ASN A 56 -5.80 0.82 4.02
CA ASN A 56 -5.94 -0.51 4.60
C ASN A 56 -6.42 -0.50 6.06
N GLU A 57 -6.75 0.66 6.63
CA GLU A 57 -7.09 0.83 8.04
C GLU A 57 -8.22 -0.11 8.50
N LYS A 58 -9.29 -0.17 7.71
CA LYS A 58 -10.44 -1.05 7.99
C LYS A 58 -10.07 -2.52 7.92
N SER A 59 -9.27 -2.92 6.95
CA SER A 59 -8.83 -4.30 6.79
C SER A 59 -7.90 -4.74 7.91
N VAL A 60 -6.99 -3.87 8.32
CA VAL A 60 -6.10 -4.12 9.48
C VAL A 60 -6.88 -4.14 10.78
N GLN A 61 -7.89 -3.28 10.95
CA GLN A 61 -8.76 -3.34 12.13
C GLN A 61 -9.53 -4.66 12.17
N LYS A 62 -10.10 -5.09 11.05
CA LYS A 62 -10.83 -6.37 10.96
C LYS A 62 -9.97 -7.57 11.37
N ILE A 63 -8.70 -7.61 10.94
CA ILE A 63 -7.81 -8.72 11.35
C ILE A 63 -7.51 -8.67 12.85
N LYS A 64 -7.27 -7.48 13.42
CA LYS A 64 -7.08 -7.31 14.86
C LYS A 64 -8.31 -7.78 15.64
N ASP A 65 -9.51 -7.43 15.20
CA ASP A 65 -10.76 -7.84 15.83
C ASP A 65 -10.94 -9.37 15.79
N ASN A 66 -10.60 -10.01 14.68
CA ASN A 66 -10.65 -11.47 14.56
C ASN A 66 -9.67 -12.16 15.53
N ILE A 67 -8.43 -11.65 15.62
CA ILE A 67 -7.42 -12.18 16.54
C ILE A 67 -7.85 -11.95 18.00
N ALA A 68 -8.36 -10.76 18.32
CA ALA A 68 -8.84 -10.43 19.66
C ALA A 68 -10.03 -11.32 20.09
N ARG A 69 -10.95 -11.66 19.18
CA ARG A 69 -12.07 -12.59 19.46
C ARG A 69 -11.62 -14.01 19.77
N ILE A 70 -10.45 -14.42 19.30
CA ILE A 70 -9.83 -15.71 19.67
C ILE A 70 -9.25 -15.65 21.09
N GLY A 71 -8.97 -14.46 21.62
CA GLY A 71 -8.27 -14.24 22.88
C GLY A 71 -6.75 -14.13 22.74
N ALA A 72 -6.21 -14.24 21.53
CA ALA A 72 -4.77 -14.13 21.30
C ALA A 72 -4.27 -12.71 21.56
N ARG A 73 -3.05 -12.60 22.11
CA ARG A 73 -2.40 -11.31 22.36
C ARG A 73 -1.94 -10.67 21.05
N ILE A 74 -2.17 -9.37 20.91
CA ILE A 74 -1.70 -8.60 19.75
C ILE A 74 -0.64 -7.59 20.21
N ILE A 75 0.50 -7.61 19.56
CA ILE A 75 1.54 -6.58 19.70
C ILE A 75 1.76 -5.95 18.33
N HIS A 76 1.67 -4.63 18.23
CA HIS A 76 1.95 -3.90 17.01
C HIS A 76 2.87 -2.71 17.28
N TYR A 77 3.47 -2.14 16.25
CA TYR A 77 4.54 -1.15 16.37
C TYR A 77 4.20 0.09 17.23
N ARG A 78 2.90 0.43 17.38
CA ARG A 78 2.45 1.54 18.23
C ARG A 78 2.22 1.17 19.68
N THR A 79 2.11 -0.12 20.00
CA THR A 79 1.86 -0.61 21.36
C THR A 79 3.03 -1.41 21.93
N SER A 80 4.06 -1.61 21.14
CA SER A 80 5.27 -2.31 21.59
C SER A 80 6.18 -1.38 22.39
N GLU A 81 6.67 -1.86 23.51
CA GLU A 81 7.69 -1.18 24.32
C GLU A 81 9.09 -1.26 23.68
N VAL A 82 9.26 -2.18 22.75
CA VAL A 82 10.51 -2.35 22.01
C VAL A 82 10.32 -2.03 20.53
N PHE A 83 11.40 -1.66 19.87
CA PHE A 83 11.37 -1.38 18.44
C PHE A 83 11.18 -2.68 17.65
N ILE A 84 10.04 -2.85 17.02
CA ILE A 84 9.67 -4.07 16.28
C ILE A 84 9.47 -3.85 14.78
N HIS A 85 9.51 -2.60 14.30
CA HIS A 85 9.24 -2.30 12.90
C HIS A 85 10.09 -1.13 12.42
N ALA A 86 10.82 -1.35 11.33
CA ALA A 86 11.45 -0.30 10.55
C ALA A 86 10.65 -0.08 9.25
N THR A 87 10.47 1.18 8.85
CA THR A 87 9.84 1.48 7.57
C THR A 87 10.69 1.00 6.41
N GLY A 88 10.06 0.62 5.29
CA GLY A 88 10.79 0.24 4.08
C GLY A 88 11.45 1.43 3.36
N HIS A 89 11.00 2.65 3.65
CA HIS A 89 11.58 3.88 3.11
C HIS A 89 12.63 4.44 4.08
N ALA A 90 13.73 4.93 3.52
CA ALA A 90 14.79 5.54 4.28
C ALA A 90 14.31 6.82 4.98
N ASN A 91 14.76 7.03 6.23
CA ASN A 91 14.55 8.27 6.93
C ASN A 91 15.59 9.34 6.50
N ARG A 92 15.39 10.58 6.94
CA ARG A 92 16.25 11.70 6.57
C ARG A 92 17.74 11.42 6.81
N GLY A 93 18.09 10.86 7.96
CA GLY A 93 19.48 10.59 8.30
C GLY A 93 20.14 9.53 7.42
N GLU A 94 19.37 8.50 7.02
CA GLU A 94 19.81 7.48 6.08
C GLU A 94 20.01 8.05 4.67
N ILE A 95 19.12 8.93 4.23
CA ILE A 95 19.24 9.64 2.95
C ILE A 95 20.49 10.55 2.97
N GLU A 96 20.72 11.30 4.04
CA GLU A 96 21.93 12.12 4.22
C GLU A 96 23.21 11.27 4.15
N TRP A 97 23.21 10.14 4.85
CA TRP A 97 24.31 9.19 4.83
C TRP A 97 24.58 8.69 3.41
N LEU A 98 23.53 8.33 2.67
CA LEU A 98 23.63 7.84 1.29
C LEU A 98 24.21 8.89 0.36
N HIS A 99 23.73 10.14 0.42
CA HIS A 99 24.28 11.26 -0.35
C HIS A 99 25.77 11.47 -0.08
N LYS A 100 26.19 11.47 1.21
CA LYS A 100 27.58 11.62 1.60
C LYS A 100 28.49 10.49 1.11
N LYS A 101 27.94 9.28 1.00
CA LYS A 101 28.67 8.11 0.50
C LYS A 101 28.78 8.06 -1.01
N LEU A 102 27.69 8.27 -1.71
CA LEU A 102 27.62 8.17 -3.19
C LEU A 102 28.22 9.41 -3.86
N ARG A 103 28.06 10.60 -3.27
CA ARG A 103 28.49 11.89 -3.85
C ARG A 103 28.06 12.02 -5.30
N PRO A 104 26.77 11.88 -5.61
CA PRO A 104 26.31 11.89 -6.98
C PRO A 104 26.58 13.23 -7.65
N LYS A 105 26.93 13.23 -8.94
CA LYS A 105 27.15 14.45 -9.69
C LYS A 105 25.83 15.19 -9.94
N PHE A 106 24.78 14.45 -10.25
CA PHE A 106 23.41 14.94 -10.45
C PHE A 106 22.46 14.21 -9.54
N PHE A 107 21.35 14.86 -9.21
CA PHE A 107 20.34 14.31 -8.36
C PHE A 107 18.94 14.62 -8.88
N MET A 108 18.08 13.60 -8.84
CA MET A 108 16.67 13.70 -9.15
C MET A 108 15.88 12.91 -8.09
N PRO A 109 15.14 13.59 -7.21
CA PRO A 109 14.24 12.91 -6.30
C PRO A 109 13.04 12.34 -7.05
N MET A 110 12.55 11.17 -6.61
CA MET A 110 11.39 10.51 -7.19
C MET A 110 10.60 9.76 -6.12
N HIS A 111 9.43 9.20 -6.47
CA HIS A 111 8.57 8.45 -5.57
C HIS A 111 7.97 9.28 -4.42
N GLY A 112 7.46 10.45 -4.73
CA GLY A 112 6.80 11.29 -3.73
C GLY A 112 5.93 12.36 -4.36
N ASN A 113 5.05 12.96 -3.57
CA ASN A 113 4.37 14.19 -3.96
C ASN A 113 5.40 15.29 -4.23
N HIS A 114 5.07 16.25 -5.09
CA HIS A 114 5.98 17.34 -5.45
C HIS A 114 6.60 18.05 -4.22
N TYR A 115 5.82 18.18 -3.14
CA TYR A 115 6.31 18.70 -1.86
C TYR A 115 7.46 17.85 -1.28
N PHE A 116 7.31 16.52 -1.23
CA PHE A 116 8.37 15.64 -0.74
C PHE A 116 9.60 15.64 -1.64
N LEU A 117 9.41 15.73 -2.96
CA LEU A 117 10.52 15.85 -3.90
C LEU A 117 11.29 17.14 -3.67
N LYS A 118 10.61 18.26 -3.40
CA LYS A 118 11.24 19.53 -3.02
C LYS A 118 12.01 19.44 -1.72
N MET A 119 11.43 18.82 -0.69
CA MET A 119 12.12 18.61 0.60
C MET A 119 13.39 17.78 0.44
N HIS A 120 13.37 16.76 -0.42
CA HIS A 120 14.55 15.94 -0.70
C HIS A 120 15.60 16.73 -1.51
N ALA A 121 15.18 17.59 -2.44
CA ALA A 121 16.09 18.49 -3.15
C ALA A 121 16.77 19.49 -2.19
N GLU A 122 16.02 20.08 -1.25
CA GLU A 122 16.56 20.94 -0.20
C GLU A 122 17.59 20.24 0.66
N LEU A 123 17.37 18.97 0.99
CA LEU A 123 18.35 18.16 1.70
C LEU A 123 19.66 18.06 0.90
N ALA A 124 19.58 17.80 -0.40
CA ALA A 124 20.76 17.73 -1.27
C ALA A 124 21.50 19.07 -1.31
N TYR A 125 20.80 20.20 -1.39
CA TYR A 125 21.38 21.54 -1.33
C TYR A 125 22.12 21.80 -0.01
N ASN A 126 21.49 21.42 1.12
CA ASN A 126 22.10 21.55 2.45
C ASN A 126 23.35 20.68 2.63
N LEU A 127 23.47 19.62 1.84
CA LEU A 127 24.68 18.78 1.78
C LEU A 127 25.75 19.31 0.80
N GLY A 128 25.53 20.48 0.20
CA GLY A 128 26.49 21.17 -0.66
C GLY A 128 26.33 20.87 -2.16
N MET A 129 25.23 20.23 -2.58
CA MET A 129 24.99 19.98 -4.00
C MET A 129 24.58 21.28 -4.71
N PRO A 130 25.20 21.64 -5.84
CA PRO A 130 24.81 22.81 -6.62
C PRO A 130 23.37 22.71 -7.12
N LYS A 131 22.65 23.84 -7.12
CA LYS A 131 21.24 23.86 -7.54
C LYS A 131 21.02 23.39 -8.97
N GLU A 132 21.92 23.70 -9.87
CA GLU A 132 21.94 23.30 -11.28
C GLU A 132 22.17 21.81 -11.48
N HIS A 133 22.61 21.10 -10.47
CA HIS A 133 22.79 19.64 -10.49
C HIS A 133 21.58 18.88 -9.96
N VAL A 134 20.54 19.58 -9.51
CA VAL A 134 19.33 18.96 -8.94
C VAL A 134 18.12 19.33 -9.80
N ILE A 135 17.45 18.33 -10.31
CA ILE A 135 16.18 18.54 -11.04
C ILE A 135 15.05 17.85 -10.27
N VAL A 136 14.04 18.64 -9.90
CA VAL A 136 12.77 18.10 -9.39
C VAL A 136 11.81 18.00 -10.57
N PRO A 137 11.52 16.80 -11.06
CA PRO A 137 10.65 16.62 -12.21
C PRO A 137 9.18 16.73 -11.82
N ASP A 138 8.36 17.14 -12.77
CA ASP A 138 6.93 16.88 -12.77
C ASP A 138 6.67 15.58 -13.54
N ASP A 139 5.45 15.06 -13.47
CA ASP A 139 5.06 13.89 -14.25
C ASP A 139 5.32 14.13 -15.75
N CYS A 140 5.77 13.07 -16.40
CA CYS A 140 6.11 13.06 -17.84
C CYS A 140 7.19 14.05 -18.27
N SER A 141 7.97 14.62 -17.34
CA SER A 141 9.15 15.40 -17.69
C SER A 141 10.17 14.53 -18.42
N ILE A 142 10.72 15.04 -19.53
CA ILE A 142 11.82 14.39 -20.23
C ILE A 142 13.13 15.00 -19.74
N LEU A 143 14.02 14.14 -19.27
CA LEU A 143 15.33 14.53 -18.75
C LEU A 143 16.41 13.91 -19.64
N GLU A 144 17.46 14.67 -19.91
CA GLU A 144 18.59 14.20 -20.69
C GLU A 144 19.90 14.35 -19.90
N ILE A 145 20.71 13.32 -20.01
CA ILE A 145 22.14 13.36 -19.61
C ILE A 145 22.95 13.47 -20.88
N GLN A 146 23.67 14.60 -21.02
CA GLN A 146 24.42 14.94 -22.22
C GLN A 146 25.92 14.99 -21.94
N ASP A 147 26.71 15.13 -23.04
CA ASP A 147 28.14 15.35 -23.03
C ASP A 147 28.90 14.35 -22.11
N GLY A 148 28.62 13.04 -22.26
CA GLY A 148 29.25 11.99 -21.48
C GLY A 148 29.00 12.08 -19.98
N GLY A 149 27.84 12.61 -19.57
CA GLY A 149 27.47 12.74 -18.15
C GLY A 149 27.97 14.04 -17.52
N THR A 150 28.23 15.08 -18.32
CA THR A 150 28.63 16.38 -17.80
C THR A 150 27.47 17.35 -17.65
N LYS A 151 26.38 17.15 -18.39
CA LYS A 151 25.17 17.95 -18.31
C LYS A 151 23.96 17.11 -17.98
N PHE A 152 23.06 17.69 -17.17
CA PHE A 152 21.77 17.11 -16.82
C PHE A 152 20.70 18.19 -16.99
N ILE A 153 19.79 18.01 -17.94
CA ILE A 153 18.81 19.01 -18.33
C ILE A 153 17.40 18.45 -18.36
N LYS A 154 16.43 19.32 -18.07
CA LYS A 154 15.00 19.06 -18.29
C LYS A 154 14.61 19.70 -19.62
N LEU A 155 14.08 18.90 -20.53
CA LEU A 155 13.59 19.39 -21.81
C LEU A 155 12.29 20.17 -21.61
N PRO A 156 12.02 21.17 -22.50
CA PRO A 156 10.78 21.93 -22.43
C PRO A 156 9.54 21.13 -22.84
N MET A 157 9.73 20.03 -23.59
CA MET A 157 8.67 19.12 -23.99
C MET A 157 8.43 18.08 -22.89
N LYS A 158 7.20 17.56 -22.84
CA LYS A 158 6.82 16.44 -22.00
C LYS A 158 6.53 15.19 -22.84
N ALA A 159 6.70 14.03 -22.23
CA ALA A 159 6.16 12.79 -22.77
C ALA A 159 4.62 12.84 -22.71
N PRO A 160 3.91 12.04 -23.53
CA PRO A 160 2.45 11.94 -23.42
C PRO A 160 2.03 11.54 -22.00
N ASP A 161 1.08 12.28 -21.41
CA ASP A 161 0.60 12.12 -20.04
C ASP A 161 -0.89 11.79 -19.98
N ASN A 162 -1.45 11.24 -21.05
CA ASN A 162 -2.84 10.86 -21.11
C ASN A 162 -3.15 9.77 -20.09
N VAL A 163 -4.15 10.03 -19.24
CA VAL A 163 -4.70 9.00 -18.36
C VAL A 163 -5.48 8.01 -19.22
N VAL A 164 -5.06 6.76 -19.18
CA VAL A 164 -5.77 5.67 -19.87
C VAL A 164 -6.56 4.89 -18.82
N MET A 165 -7.87 4.90 -18.97
CA MET A 165 -8.76 4.14 -18.10
C MET A 165 -8.81 2.68 -18.57
N VAL A 166 -8.80 1.76 -17.61
CA VAL A 166 -8.90 0.32 -17.87
C VAL A 166 -10.10 -0.22 -17.11
N ASP A 167 -11.03 -0.86 -17.84
CA ASP A 167 -12.19 -1.53 -17.27
C ASP A 167 -12.27 -2.98 -17.75
N GLY A 168 -11.85 -3.90 -16.91
CA GLY A 168 -11.84 -5.33 -17.25
C GLY A 168 -10.99 -5.61 -18.48
N PHE A 169 -11.66 -5.96 -19.59
CA PHE A 169 -11.00 -6.27 -20.85
C PHE A 169 -10.88 -5.09 -21.83
N THR A 170 -11.47 -3.94 -21.50
CA THR A 170 -11.42 -2.72 -22.32
C THR A 170 -10.35 -1.77 -21.84
N VAL A 171 -9.49 -1.33 -22.76
CA VAL A 171 -8.45 -0.32 -22.54
C VAL A 171 -8.77 0.86 -23.45
N GLY A 172 -8.82 2.07 -22.90
CA GLY A 172 -9.11 3.29 -23.64
C GLY A 172 -10.46 3.90 -23.30
N ASP A 173 -11.22 4.34 -24.28
CA ASP A 173 -12.46 5.11 -24.10
C ASP A 173 -13.53 4.39 -23.27
N ILE A 174 -13.41 4.53 -21.97
CA ILE A 174 -14.53 4.22 -21.06
C ILE A 174 -15.53 5.34 -21.27
N GLN A 175 -16.74 4.97 -21.70
CA GLN A 175 -17.81 5.93 -21.92
C GLN A 175 -18.07 6.72 -20.62
N ASP A 176 -18.27 8.02 -20.72
CA ASP A 176 -18.59 8.91 -19.58
C ASP A 176 -19.76 8.39 -18.73
N VAL A 177 -20.66 7.65 -19.35
CA VAL A 177 -21.78 6.97 -18.67
C VAL A 177 -21.28 5.98 -17.60
N VAL A 178 -20.30 5.15 -17.93
CA VAL A 178 -19.75 4.14 -16.99
C VAL A 178 -19.06 4.81 -15.82
N LEU A 179 -18.30 5.87 -16.05
CA LEU A 179 -17.64 6.63 -15.00
C LEU A 179 -18.65 7.30 -14.07
N ARG A 180 -19.68 7.94 -14.64
CA ARG A 180 -20.76 8.57 -13.89
C ARG A 180 -21.54 7.55 -13.06
N ASP A 181 -21.91 6.41 -13.64
CA ASP A 181 -22.65 5.38 -12.91
C ASP A 181 -21.85 4.79 -11.77
N ARG A 182 -20.54 4.59 -11.95
CA ARG A 182 -19.64 4.17 -10.87
C ARG A 182 -19.52 5.22 -9.77
N GLN A 183 -19.49 6.50 -10.13
CA GLN A 183 -19.45 7.59 -9.16
C GLN A 183 -20.73 7.63 -8.34
N ILE A 184 -21.90 7.55 -8.98
CA ILE A 184 -23.21 7.47 -8.31
C ILE A 184 -23.25 6.27 -7.36
N LEU A 185 -22.81 5.08 -7.81
CA LEU A 185 -22.77 3.89 -6.97
C LEU A 185 -21.82 4.05 -5.77
N SER A 186 -20.74 4.80 -5.91
CA SER A 186 -19.80 5.03 -4.81
C SER A 186 -20.31 6.03 -3.76
N GLU A 187 -21.15 6.99 -4.17
CA GLU A 187 -21.71 8.03 -3.31
C GLU A 187 -23.04 7.59 -2.69
N ASP A 188 -23.95 7.03 -3.48
CA ASP A 188 -25.33 6.71 -3.08
C ASP A 188 -25.56 5.23 -2.78
N GLY A 189 -24.69 4.35 -3.26
CA GLY A 189 -24.84 2.90 -3.15
C GLY A 189 -25.88 2.35 -4.12
N ILE A 190 -26.31 1.11 -3.89
CA ILE A 190 -27.33 0.42 -4.70
C ILE A 190 -28.31 -0.35 -3.83
N PHE A 191 -29.58 -0.23 -4.15
CA PHE A 191 -30.63 -1.07 -3.60
C PHE A 191 -31.17 -1.99 -4.69
N VAL A 192 -31.17 -3.30 -4.42
CA VAL A 192 -31.77 -4.30 -5.30
C VAL A 192 -33.03 -4.83 -4.65
N VAL A 193 -34.16 -4.59 -5.26
CA VAL A 193 -35.46 -5.08 -4.78
C VAL A 193 -35.98 -6.16 -5.73
N VAL A 194 -36.14 -7.36 -5.19
CA VAL A 194 -36.76 -8.48 -5.92
C VAL A 194 -38.20 -8.64 -5.44
N ALA A 195 -39.15 -8.49 -6.35
CA ALA A 195 -40.55 -8.61 -6.02
C ALA A 195 -41.24 -9.63 -6.98
N MET A 196 -42.02 -10.54 -6.41
CA MET A 196 -42.90 -11.39 -7.20
C MET A 196 -44.24 -10.73 -7.37
N MET A 197 -44.68 -10.60 -8.61
CA MET A 197 -45.97 -10.02 -8.94
C MET A 197 -46.87 -11.05 -9.61
N ASN A 198 -48.13 -11.04 -9.26
CA ASN A 198 -49.15 -11.85 -9.97
C ASN A 198 -49.40 -11.25 -11.35
N ALA A 199 -49.13 -12.02 -12.40
CA ALA A 199 -49.24 -11.58 -13.78
C ALA A 199 -50.71 -11.24 -14.22
N HIS A 200 -51.72 -11.74 -13.49
CA HIS A 200 -53.13 -11.51 -13.85
C HIS A 200 -53.68 -10.22 -13.24
N ASN A 201 -53.21 -9.82 -12.08
CA ASN A 201 -53.81 -8.67 -11.37
C ASN A 201 -52.78 -7.60 -10.94
N GLY A 202 -51.52 -7.76 -11.29
CA GLY A 202 -50.46 -6.81 -10.99
C GLY A 202 -50.18 -6.59 -9.50
N ARG A 203 -50.59 -7.49 -8.61
CA ARG A 203 -50.37 -7.37 -7.16
C ARG A 203 -49.11 -8.11 -6.71
N LEU A 204 -48.45 -7.56 -5.74
CA LEU A 204 -47.31 -8.23 -5.04
C LEU A 204 -47.81 -9.54 -4.41
N ILE A 205 -47.08 -10.60 -4.68
CA ILE A 205 -47.25 -11.90 -4.01
C ILE A 205 -46.34 -11.86 -2.77
N LYS A 206 -46.95 -12.06 -1.60
CA LYS A 206 -46.21 -12.11 -0.31
C LYS A 206 -45.28 -13.28 -0.26
#